data_8a6b33e2206c8e5d090d7a519b134e9e
#
_entry.id   8a6b33e2206c8e5d090d7a519b134e9e
#
_cell.length_a   1.000
_cell.length_b   1.000
_cell.length_c   1.000
_cell.angle_alpha   90.00
_cell.angle_beta   90.00
_cell.angle_gamma   90.00
#
_symmetry.space_group_name_H-M   'P 1'
#
loop_
_entity.id
_entity.type
_entity.pdbx_description
1 polymer ?
#
loop_
_entity_poly.entity_id
_entity_poly.type
_entity_poly.pdbx_seq_one_letter_code
_entity_poly.pdbx_strand_id
1 'polypeptide(L)'
;MHAFRGAITMNLVLIALQLIVALGILNVWILRPGKATPYRGGAAKNLREEFAAYGLPFWFMCVVGVLKVGLALALVAAVWIHSVAQPAAVGLGLLMLGAVVMHVKVKDPITKALPAVSVLTMCAAIALL
;
A
#
# COMPACT_ATOMS: atom_id res chain seq x y z
N MET A 1 -14.97 -30.97 9.31
CA MET A 1 -15.87 -29.80 9.30
C MET A 1 -15.19 -28.56 9.84
N HIS A 2 -14.55 -28.61 11.02
CA HIS A 2 -13.85 -27.44 11.56
C HIS A 2 -12.69 -26.96 10.68
N ALA A 3 -11.89 -27.87 10.15
CA ALA A 3 -10.77 -27.54 9.26
C ALA A 3 -11.26 -26.89 7.97
N PHE A 4 -12.38 -27.36 7.41
CA PHE A 4 -12.98 -26.78 6.20
C PHE A 4 -13.51 -25.38 6.44
N ARG A 5 -14.19 -25.14 7.55
CA ARG A 5 -14.67 -23.79 7.93
C ARG A 5 -13.49 -22.84 8.17
N GLY A 6 -12.45 -23.32 8.84
CA GLY A 6 -11.24 -22.51 9.06
C GLY A 6 -10.57 -22.11 7.76
N ALA A 7 -10.47 -23.03 6.79
CA ALA A 7 -9.90 -22.75 5.49
C ALA A 7 -10.71 -21.69 4.71
N ILE A 8 -12.06 -21.80 4.73
CA ILE A 8 -12.92 -20.81 4.10
C ILE A 8 -12.76 -19.44 4.76
N THR A 9 -12.76 -19.39 6.10
CA THR A 9 -12.60 -18.14 6.84
C THR A 9 -11.27 -17.46 6.51
N MET A 10 -10.17 -18.21 6.48
CA MET A 10 -8.84 -17.68 6.12
C MET A 10 -8.82 -17.17 4.69
N ASN A 11 -9.44 -17.85 3.74
CA ASN A 11 -9.53 -17.38 2.36
C ASN A 11 -10.32 -16.09 2.26
N LEU A 12 -11.40 -15.93 3.00
CA LEU A 12 -12.20 -14.70 3.02
C LEU A 12 -11.42 -13.54 3.64
N VAL A 13 -10.70 -13.77 4.73
CA VAL A 13 -9.83 -12.77 5.35
C VAL A 13 -8.75 -12.33 4.37
N LEU A 14 -8.10 -13.27 3.71
CA LEU A 14 -7.04 -12.99 2.74
C LEU A 14 -7.57 -12.17 1.58
N ILE A 15 -8.70 -12.54 1.00
CA ILE A 15 -9.34 -11.78 -0.09
C ILE A 15 -9.70 -10.38 0.36
N ALA A 16 -10.27 -10.24 1.56
CA ALA A 16 -10.63 -8.93 2.11
C ALA A 16 -9.39 -8.04 2.25
N LEU A 17 -8.29 -8.55 2.78
CA LEU A 17 -7.03 -7.82 2.91
C LEU A 17 -6.48 -7.41 1.54
N GLN A 18 -6.48 -8.31 0.57
CA GLN A 18 -6.03 -8.03 -0.80
C GLN A 18 -6.81 -6.88 -1.43
N LEU A 19 -8.13 -6.91 -1.30
CA LEU A 19 -9.00 -5.88 -1.89
C LEU A 19 -8.88 -4.54 -1.15
N ILE A 20 -8.79 -4.56 0.17
CA ILE A 20 -8.63 -3.32 0.96
C ILE A 20 -7.31 -2.63 0.58
N VAL A 21 -6.22 -3.38 0.54
CA VAL A 21 -4.90 -2.84 0.17
C VAL A 21 -4.93 -2.32 -1.26
N ALA A 22 -5.42 -3.10 -2.20
CA ALA A 22 -5.47 -2.72 -3.61
C ALA A 22 -6.30 -1.46 -3.83
N LEU A 23 -7.50 -1.41 -3.26
CA LEU A 23 -8.38 -0.25 -3.41
C LEU A 23 -7.79 0.99 -2.75
N GLY A 24 -7.12 0.84 -1.60
CA GLY A 24 -6.44 1.94 -0.94
C GLY A 24 -5.33 2.55 -1.80
N ILE A 25 -4.49 1.71 -2.39
CA ILE A 25 -3.41 2.15 -3.27
C ILE A 25 -3.96 2.82 -4.53
N LEU A 26 -4.94 2.19 -5.18
CA LEU A 26 -5.55 2.75 -6.39
C LEU A 26 -6.24 4.09 -6.10
N ASN A 27 -6.87 4.24 -4.94
CA ASN A 27 -7.47 5.49 -4.53
C ASN A 27 -6.42 6.62 -4.47
N VAL A 28 -5.29 6.39 -3.80
CA VAL A 28 -4.25 7.41 -3.63
C VAL A 28 -3.58 7.77 -4.95
N TRP A 29 -3.28 6.78 -5.79
CA TRP A 29 -2.43 6.98 -6.96
C TRP A 29 -3.19 7.26 -8.25
N ILE A 30 -4.45 6.87 -8.36
CA ILE A 30 -5.27 7.06 -9.55
C ILE A 30 -6.39 8.07 -9.32
N LEU A 31 -7.14 7.93 -8.21
CA LEU A 31 -8.31 8.77 -7.99
C LEU A 31 -7.97 10.10 -7.33
N ARG A 32 -6.97 10.14 -6.44
CA ARG A 32 -6.68 11.31 -5.60
C ARG A 32 -5.23 11.77 -5.59
N PRO A 33 -4.42 11.58 -6.65
CA PRO A 33 -3.03 12.02 -6.58
C PRO A 33 -2.87 13.53 -6.46
N GLY A 34 -3.84 14.30 -6.95
CA GLY A 34 -3.82 15.76 -6.89
C GLY A 34 -4.50 16.37 -5.67
N LYS A 35 -5.05 15.56 -4.76
CA LYS A 35 -5.85 16.08 -3.63
C LYS A 35 -5.06 16.14 -2.33
N ALA A 36 -5.31 17.19 -1.54
CA ALA A 36 -4.78 17.30 -0.20
C ALA A 36 -5.44 16.30 0.74
N THR A 37 -4.66 15.72 1.64
CA THR A 37 -5.15 14.86 2.72
C THR A 37 -4.36 15.16 3.99
N PRO A 38 -4.91 14.83 5.20
CA PRO A 38 -4.16 14.99 6.44
C PRO A 38 -2.91 14.11 6.55
N TYR A 39 -2.76 13.14 5.64
CA TYR A 39 -1.70 12.12 5.68
C TYR A 39 -0.57 12.38 4.69
N ARG A 40 -0.60 13.49 3.94
CA ARG A 40 0.50 13.88 3.05
C ARG A 40 1.73 14.26 3.86
N GLY A 41 2.91 13.79 3.43
CA GLY A 41 4.17 14.11 4.08
C GLY A 41 4.48 15.60 4.06
N GLY A 42 5.08 16.10 5.14
CA GLY A 42 5.42 17.51 5.27
C GLY A 42 4.18 18.40 5.16
N ALA A 43 4.30 19.51 4.43
CA ALA A 43 3.21 20.43 4.15
C ALA A 43 2.59 20.22 2.76
N ALA A 44 2.79 19.06 2.16
CA ALA A 44 2.37 18.76 0.79
C ALA A 44 0.85 18.74 0.65
N LYS A 45 0.37 19.30 -0.46
CA LYS A 45 -1.06 19.37 -0.81
C LYS A 45 -1.45 18.37 -1.89
N ASN A 46 -0.48 17.65 -2.45
CA ASN A 46 -0.69 16.63 -3.46
C ASN A 46 0.50 15.67 -3.45
N LEU A 47 0.40 14.60 -4.24
CA LEU A 47 1.41 13.54 -4.28
C LEU A 47 2.76 14.05 -4.80
N ARG A 48 2.75 14.93 -5.79
CA ARG A 48 3.98 15.50 -6.34
C ARG A 48 4.72 16.36 -5.31
N GLU A 49 3.99 17.19 -4.56
CA GLU A 49 4.58 17.98 -3.47
C GLU A 49 5.07 17.09 -2.34
N GLU A 50 4.38 15.97 -2.07
CA GLU A 50 4.81 15.01 -1.06
C GLU A 50 6.17 14.42 -1.41
N PHE A 51 6.39 13.97 -2.65
CA PHE A 51 7.69 13.46 -3.08
C PHE A 51 8.76 14.56 -3.07
N ALA A 52 8.41 15.77 -3.44
CA ALA A 52 9.32 16.92 -3.35
C ALA A 52 9.71 17.20 -1.88
N ALA A 53 8.77 17.10 -0.94
CA ALA A 53 9.06 17.23 0.49
C ALA A 53 10.02 16.15 0.99
N TYR A 54 9.97 14.95 0.43
CA TYR A 54 10.90 13.87 0.74
C TYR A 54 12.28 14.05 0.09
N GLY A 55 12.44 15.02 -0.79
CA GLY A 55 13.67 15.20 -1.56
C GLY A 55 13.81 14.22 -2.73
N LEU A 56 12.70 13.68 -3.21
CA LEU A 56 12.67 12.70 -4.29
C LEU A 56 12.22 13.34 -5.60
N PRO A 57 12.89 13.04 -6.74
CA PRO A 57 12.53 13.63 -8.01
C PRO A 57 11.21 13.09 -8.57
N PHE A 58 10.62 13.85 -9.50
CA PHE A 58 9.34 13.47 -10.11
C PHE A 58 9.41 12.12 -10.84
N TRP A 59 10.51 11.83 -11.55
CA TRP A 59 10.66 10.55 -12.23
C TRP A 59 10.61 9.36 -11.26
N PHE A 60 11.18 9.55 -10.05
CA PHE A 60 11.13 8.53 -9.01
C PHE A 60 9.70 8.29 -8.54
N MET A 61 8.93 9.37 -8.39
CA MET A 61 7.49 9.27 -8.09
C MET A 61 6.76 8.45 -9.15
N CYS A 62 7.05 8.68 -10.42
CA CYS A 62 6.43 7.93 -11.52
C CYS A 62 6.79 6.44 -11.46
N VAL A 63 8.04 6.10 -11.19
CA VAL A 63 8.49 4.70 -11.04
C VAL A 63 7.76 4.04 -9.87
N VAL A 64 7.74 4.68 -8.72
CA VAL A 64 7.03 4.17 -7.54
C VAL A 64 5.54 3.99 -7.84
N GLY A 65 4.94 4.94 -8.54
CA GLY A 65 3.53 4.88 -8.92
C GLY A 65 3.21 3.69 -9.81
N VAL A 66 4.02 3.45 -10.84
CA VAL A 66 3.86 2.29 -11.72
C VAL A 66 3.98 1.00 -10.92
N LEU A 67 4.96 0.90 -10.04
CA LEU A 67 5.15 -0.30 -9.22
C LEU A 67 3.98 -0.50 -8.26
N LYS A 68 3.53 0.54 -7.56
CA LYS A 68 2.42 0.43 -6.61
C LYS A 68 1.11 0.06 -7.30
N VAL A 69 0.79 0.74 -8.41
CA VAL A 69 -0.42 0.44 -9.17
C VAL A 69 -0.36 -0.98 -9.75
N GLY A 70 0.77 -1.36 -10.33
CA GLY A 70 0.96 -2.70 -10.87
C GLY A 70 0.81 -3.79 -9.82
N LEU A 71 1.41 -3.60 -8.64
CA LEU A 71 1.30 -4.55 -7.53
C LEU A 71 -0.11 -4.58 -6.92
N ALA A 72 -0.79 -3.43 -6.87
CA ALA A 72 -2.19 -3.38 -6.44
C ALA A 72 -3.09 -4.16 -7.39
N LEU A 73 -2.90 -4.02 -8.69
CA LEU A 73 -3.62 -4.81 -9.69
C LEU A 73 -3.29 -6.30 -9.57
N ALA A 74 -2.03 -6.64 -9.27
CA ALA A 74 -1.64 -8.02 -9.01
C ALA A 74 -2.35 -8.59 -7.78
N LEU A 75 -2.56 -7.80 -6.72
CA LEU A 75 -3.35 -8.22 -5.56
C LEU A 75 -4.81 -8.48 -5.91
N VAL A 76 -5.40 -7.69 -6.81
CA VAL A 76 -6.75 -7.95 -7.32
C VAL A 76 -6.76 -9.28 -8.08
N ALA A 77 -5.81 -9.48 -9.00
CA ALA A 77 -5.69 -10.73 -9.76
C ALA A 77 -5.46 -11.95 -8.86
N ALA A 78 -4.81 -11.75 -7.72
CA ALA A 78 -4.53 -12.81 -6.76
C ALA A 78 -5.78 -13.43 -6.14
N VAL A 79 -6.94 -12.78 -6.23
CA VAL A 79 -8.22 -13.37 -5.83
C VAL A 79 -8.51 -14.62 -6.64
N TRP A 80 -8.14 -14.61 -7.92
CA TRP A 80 -8.30 -15.76 -8.83
C TRP A 80 -7.02 -16.59 -8.99
N ILE A 81 -5.86 -15.93 -8.92
CA ILE A 81 -4.53 -16.54 -9.08
C ILE A 81 -3.80 -16.42 -7.74
N HIS A 82 -4.12 -17.31 -6.82
CA HIS A 82 -3.66 -17.23 -5.43
C HIS A 82 -2.13 -17.13 -5.28
N SER A 83 -1.37 -17.79 -6.15
CA SER A 83 0.09 -17.79 -6.10
C SER A 83 0.72 -16.41 -6.29
N VAL A 84 -0.04 -15.43 -6.81
CA VAL A 84 0.43 -14.05 -7.03
C VAL A 84 0.36 -13.23 -5.73
N ALA A 85 -0.46 -13.65 -4.76
CA ALA A 85 -0.72 -12.86 -3.55
C ALA A 85 0.55 -12.56 -2.73
N GLN A 86 1.34 -13.58 -2.43
CA GLN A 86 2.52 -13.42 -1.59
C GLN A 86 3.59 -12.52 -2.21
N PRO A 87 4.05 -12.74 -3.45
CA PRO A 87 5.05 -11.86 -4.03
C PRO A 87 4.54 -10.42 -4.22
N ALA A 88 3.27 -10.24 -4.59
CA ALA A 88 2.69 -8.90 -4.71
C ALA A 88 2.65 -8.18 -3.36
N ALA A 89 2.26 -8.87 -2.29
CA ALA A 89 2.22 -8.31 -0.95
C ALA A 89 3.62 -7.97 -0.43
N VAL A 90 4.61 -8.81 -0.69
CA VAL A 90 6.01 -8.53 -0.31
C VAL A 90 6.52 -7.29 -1.04
N GLY A 91 6.31 -7.21 -2.35
CA GLY A 91 6.74 -6.05 -3.13
C GLY A 91 6.08 -4.76 -2.66
N LEU A 92 4.77 -4.78 -2.46
CA LEU A 92 4.02 -3.63 -1.97
C LEU A 92 4.44 -3.25 -0.54
N GLY A 93 4.65 -4.24 0.32
CA GLY A 93 5.12 -4.04 1.68
C GLY A 93 6.47 -3.33 1.73
N LEU A 94 7.40 -3.69 0.86
CA LEU A 94 8.69 -3.01 0.76
C LEU A 94 8.54 -1.55 0.35
N LEU A 95 7.63 -1.25 -0.59
CA LEU A 95 7.35 0.13 -0.99
C LEU A 95 6.68 0.91 0.15
N MET A 96 5.80 0.28 0.92
CA MET A 96 5.16 0.93 2.07
C MET A 96 6.13 1.15 3.22
N LEU A 97 7.08 0.24 3.41
CA LEU A 97 8.17 0.45 4.36
C LEU A 97 8.98 1.70 3.98
N GLY A 98 9.27 1.87 2.69
CA GLY A 98 9.91 3.07 2.17
C GLY A 98 9.10 4.33 2.49
N ALA A 99 7.77 4.28 2.34
CA ALA A 99 6.89 5.39 2.69
C ALA A 99 6.96 5.75 4.18
N VAL A 100 6.98 4.75 5.05
CA VAL A 100 7.14 4.97 6.50
C VAL A 100 8.49 5.63 6.79
N VAL A 101 9.56 5.15 6.17
CA VAL A 101 10.90 5.73 6.32
C VAL A 101 10.92 7.20 5.87
N MET A 102 10.22 7.54 4.78
CA MET A 102 10.14 8.93 4.34
C MET A 102 9.41 9.83 5.33
N HIS A 103 8.31 9.36 5.95
CA HIS A 103 7.64 10.10 7.01
C HIS A 103 8.59 10.36 8.20
N VAL A 104 9.38 9.37 8.58
CA VAL A 104 10.39 9.53 9.64
C VAL A 104 11.46 10.53 9.23
N LYS A 105 11.92 10.46 7.98
CA LYS A 105 12.95 11.37 7.45
C LYS A 105 12.53 12.83 7.55
N VAL A 106 11.29 13.16 7.22
CA VAL A 106 10.78 14.54 7.27
C VAL A 106 10.20 14.90 8.64
N LYS A 107 10.35 14.03 9.63
CA LYS A 107 9.91 14.23 11.01
C LYS A 107 8.40 14.50 11.13
N ASP A 108 7.62 13.81 10.31
CA ASP A 108 6.16 13.87 10.41
C ASP A 108 5.67 13.27 11.73
N PRO A 109 4.55 13.77 12.30
CA PRO A 109 3.91 13.10 13.42
C PRO A 109 3.43 11.71 12.98
N ILE A 110 3.39 10.77 13.92
CA ILE A 110 3.04 9.38 13.65
C ILE A 110 1.67 9.24 12.98
N THR A 111 0.75 10.16 13.26
CA THR A 111 -0.59 10.17 12.66
C THR A 111 -0.56 10.25 11.14
N LYS A 112 0.43 10.94 10.56
CA LYS A 112 0.58 11.02 9.10
C LYS A 112 1.05 9.71 8.48
N ALA A 113 1.79 8.90 9.23
CA ALA A 113 2.29 7.61 8.79
C ALA A 113 1.28 6.46 8.99
N LEU A 114 0.16 6.69 9.68
CA LEU A 114 -0.81 5.62 9.99
C LEU A 114 -1.32 4.86 8.77
N PRO A 115 -1.71 5.52 7.66
CA PRO A 115 -2.12 4.76 6.47
C PRO A 115 -1.01 3.87 5.92
N ALA A 116 0.23 4.36 5.87
CA ALA A 116 1.36 3.59 5.38
C ALA A 116 1.66 2.40 6.29
N VAL A 117 1.64 2.59 7.61
CA VAL A 117 1.84 1.52 8.59
C VAL A 117 0.72 0.49 8.49
N SER A 118 -0.53 0.94 8.33
CA SER A 118 -1.70 0.06 8.20
C SER A 118 -1.58 -0.82 6.96
N VAL A 119 -1.23 -0.25 5.81
CA VAL A 119 -1.05 -1.00 4.56
C VAL A 119 0.14 -1.95 4.67
N LEU A 120 1.25 -1.50 5.26
CA LEU A 120 2.41 -2.35 5.51
C LEU A 120 2.04 -3.57 6.36
N THR A 121 1.27 -3.36 7.43
CA THR A 121 0.81 -4.44 8.31
C THR A 121 -0.08 -5.43 7.56
N MET A 122 -1.02 -4.92 6.74
CA MET A 122 -1.88 -5.77 5.92
C MET A 122 -1.08 -6.56 4.88
N CYS A 123 -0.07 -5.96 4.27
CA CYS A 123 0.82 -6.65 3.33
C CYS A 123 1.61 -7.77 4.04
N ALA A 124 2.09 -7.50 5.25
CA ALA A 124 2.77 -8.53 6.04
C ALA A 124 1.84 -9.69 6.37
N ALA A 125 0.59 -9.40 6.75
CA ALA A 125 -0.42 -10.43 7.00
C ALA A 125 -0.69 -11.28 5.75
N ILE A 126 -0.84 -10.66 4.59
CA ILE A 126 -1.05 -11.38 3.31
C ILE A 126 0.15 -12.28 3.02
N ALA A 127 1.37 -11.78 3.21
CA ALA A 127 2.59 -12.52 2.92
C ALA A 127 2.76 -13.73 3.85
N LEU A 128 2.29 -13.63 5.09
CA LEU A 128 2.43 -14.69 6.10
C LEU A 128 1.25 -15.68 6.14
N LEU A 129 0.11 -15.29 5.61
CA LEU A 129 -1.05 -16.16 5.50
C LEU A 129 -1.00 -17.01 4.21
#